data_67fd7cda2b16f2dbcb7f0ae9f75d6684
#
_entry.id   67fd7cda2b16f2dbcb7f0ae9f75d6684
#
_cell.length_a   1.000
_cell.length_b   1.000
_cell.length_c   1.000
_cell.angle_alpha   90.00
_cell.angle_beta   90.00
_cell.angle_gamma   90.00
#
_symmetry.space_group_name_H-M   'P 1'
#
loop_
_entity.id
_entity.type
_entity.pdbx_description
1 polymer ?
#
loop_
_entity_poly.entity_id
_entity_poly.type
_entity_poly.pdbx_seq_one_letter_code
_entity_poly.pdbx_strand_id
1 'polypeptide(L)'
;MKYFLALICFCSLFVCATSMKDDVHTSPNVIIIFMDDMGWADVGFNGGTHVKTPRLDQMAAEGLVLTDFYVAQPVCSASRSGLLTGCYPNRIGITGALGPDATHGIHDGEITLAELFKSKGYATAIFGKWHLGHHTQFLPTRHGFDTFEGIPYSNDMWPMHPEAPKGTYPPLPYFKDEVQVGKNPDQRNFTGDFTERTIDFIKKHMGEPFFIYVPHPMVHVPLYC
;
A
#
# COMPACT_ATOMS: atom_id res chain seq x y z
N MET A 1 -85.38 33.26 2.64
CA MET A 1 -84.61 31.99 2.86
C MET A 1 -83.59 31.94 1.70
N LYS A 2 -82.36 32.21 1.98
CA LYS A 2 -81.25 32.23 0.97
C LYS A 2 -80.33 31.07 1.28
N TYR A 3 -80.24 30.14 0.35
CA TYR A 3 -79.29 29.02 0.45
C TYR A 3 -77.96 29.43 -0.09
N PHE A 4 -76.92 29.40 0.73
CA PHE A 4 -75.51 29.61 0.35
C PHE A 4 -74.89 28.26 -0.02
N LEU A 5 -74.55 28.06 -1.26
CA LEU A 5 -73.78 26.89 -1.73
C LEU A 5 -72.31 27.16 -1.51
N ALA A 6 -71.67 26.42 -0.64
CA ALA A 6 -70.22 26.47 -0.48
C ALA A 6 -69.58 25.45 -1.42
N LEU A 7 -68.85 25.95 -2.39
CA LEU A 7 -68.05 25.15 -3.34
C LEU A 7 -66.70 24.83 -2.67
N ILE A 8 -66.49 23.59 -2.27
CA ILE A 8 -65.19 23.11 -1.73
C ILE A 8 -64.33 22.71 -2.92
N CYS A 9 -63.29 23.50 -3.17
CA CYS A 9 -62.24 23.23 -4.19
C CYS A 9 -61.24 22.28 -3.59
N PHE A 10 -61.21 21.01 -4.01
CA PHE A 10 -60.25 20.01 -3.60
C PHE A 10 -59.00 20.18 -4.49
N CYS A 11 -57.99 20.91 -3.99
CA CYS A 11 -56.67 20.96 -4.62
C CYS A 11 -55.88 19.69 -4.28
N SER A 12 -55.86 18.73 -5.21
CA SER A 12 -55.01 17.55 -5.12
C SER A 12 -53.55 17.97 -5.35
N LEU A 13 -52.78 18.10 -4.28
CA LEU A 13 -51.35 18.23 -4.33
C LEU A 13 -50.72 16.89 -4.76
N PHE A 14 -50.44 16.76 -6.04
CA PHE A 14 -49.55 15.70 -6.54
C PHE A 14 -48.13 16.03 -6.08
N VAL A 15 -47.71 15.45 -4.97
CA VAL A 15 -46.29 15.41 -4.58
C VAL A 15 -45.62 14.42 -5.53
N CYS A 16 -44.96 14.94 -6.55
CA CYS A 16 -44.05 14.19 -7.40
C CYS A 16 -42.83 13.87 -6.54
N ALA A 17 -42.82 12.71 -5.87
CA ALA A 17 -41.63 12.17 -5.25
C ALA A 17 -40.67 11.78 -6.40
N THR A 18 -39.83 12.70 -6.80
CA THR A 18 -38.62 12.34 -7.55
C THR A 18 -37.76 11.48 -6.64
N SER A 19 -37.78 10.17 -6.86
CA SER A 19 -36.80 9.27 -6.32
C SER A 19 -35.42 9.78 -6.76
N MET A 20 -34.72 10.50 -5.89
CA MET A 20 -33.29 10.70 -6.06
C MET A 20 -32.70 9.29 -6.03
N LYS A 21 -32.27 8.78 -7.20
CA LYS A 21 -31.32 7.69 -7.23
C LYS A 21 -30.13 8.21 -6.45
N ASP A 22 -29.93 7.68 -5.25
CA ASP A 22 -28.65 7.78 -4.59
C ASP A 22 -27.66 7.21 -5.60
N ASP A 23 -26.85 8.08 -6.22
CA ASP A 23 -25.65 7.64 -6.91
C ASP A 23 -24.84 6.90 -5.84
N VAL A 24 -24.89 5.60 -5.90
CA VAL A 24 -24.01 4.74 -5.08
C VAL A 24 -22.61 5.07 -5.58
N HIS A 25 -22.00 6.09 -4.99
CA HIS A 25 -20.57 6.32 -5.11
C HIS A 25 -19.89 5.09 -4.55
N THR A 26 -19.65 4.11 -5.41
CA THR A 26 -18.83 2.96 -5.05
C THR A 26 -17.44 3.50 -4.79
N SER A 27 -17.00 3.39 -3.53
CA SER A 27 -15.65 3.78 -3.15
C SER A 27 -14.64 3.01 -4.01
N PRO A 28 -13.67 3.68 -4.67
CA PRO A 28 -12.73 3.00 -5.56
C PRO A 28 -11.81 2.07 -4.78
N ASN A 29 -11.45 0.95 -5.36
CA ASN A 29 -10.35 0.14 -4.86
C ASN A 29 -9.02 0.87 -5.07
N VAL A 30 -8.10 0.75 -4.13
CA VAL A 30 -6.80 1.42 -4.18
C VAL A 30 -5.69 0.40 -4.01
N ILE A 31 -4.78 0.36 -4.97
CA ILE A 31 -3.59 -0.50 -4.94
C ILE A 31 -2.37 0.37 -5.18
N ILE A 32 -1.42 0.37 -4.23
CA ILE A 32 -0.11 1.02 -4.40
C ILE A 32 0.92 -0.08 -4.65
N ILE A 33 1.45 -0.15 -5.86
CA ILE A 33 2.60 -1.00 -6.20
C ILE A 33 3.84 -0.12 -6.08
N PHE A 34 4.70 -0.44 -5.10
CA PHE A 34 5.86 0.38 -4.75
C PHE A 34 7.14 -0.41 -4.94
N MET A 35 7.94 0.01 -5.92
CA MET A 35 9.20 -0.67 -6.25
C MET A 35 10.33 -0.13 -5.39
N ASP A 36 11.27 -1.00 -5.03
CA ASP A 36 12.46 -0.63 -4.25
C ASP A 36 13.63 -0.36 -5.21
N ASP A 37 14.20 0.85 -5.14
CA ASP A 37 15.33 1.32 -5.94
C ASP A 37 15.13 1.27 -7.48
N MET A 38 13.89 1.33 -7.96
CA MET A 38 13.63 1.48 -9.40
C MET A 38 13.95 2.90 -9.85
N GLY A 39 14.88 3.03 -10.78
CA GLY A 39 15.26 4.31 -11.36
C GLY A 39 14.27 4.82 -12.42
N TRP A 40 14.30 6.11 -12.69
CA TRP A 40 13.45 6.76 -13.69
C TRP A 40 13.51 6.08 -15.06
N ALA A 41 14.72 5.75 -15.54
CA ALA A 41 14.96 5.17 -16.85
C ALA A 41 14.94 3.63 -16.86
N ASP A 42 14.44 2.98 -15.81
CA ASP A 42 14.31 1.52 -15.77
C ASP A 42 13.02 1.04 -16.46
N VAL A 43 12.08 1.95 -16.74
CA VAL A 43 10.79 1.64 -17.38
C VAL A 43 10.70 2.21 -18.78
N GLY A 44 10.06 1.47 -19.70
CA GLY A 44 9.99 1.80 -21.11
C GLY A 44 9.31 3.13 -21.40
N PHE A 45 8.20 3.45 -20.73
CA PHE A 45 7.46 4.71 -20.92
C PHE A 45 8.25 5.97 -20.51
N ASN A 46 9.32 5.83 -19.71
CA ASN A 46 10.27 6.91 -19.39
C ASN A 46 11.54 6.87 -20.27
N GLY A 47 11.56 6.07 -21.34
CA GLY A 47 12.70 5.96 -22.26
C GLY A 47 13.71 4.87 -21.89
N GLY A 48 13.42 3.99 -20.94
CA GLY A 48 14.23 2.84 -20.59
C GLY A 48 14.34 1.84 -21.75
N THR A 49 15.55 1.36 -22.01
CA THR A 49 15.81 0.42 -23.11
C THR A 49 16.41 -0.91 -22.64
N HIS A 50 16.90 -0.97 -21.41
CA HIS A 50 17.59 -2.14 -20.85
C HIS A 50 16.67 -3.28 -20.49
N VAL A 51 15.48 -2.95 -19.97
CA VAL A 51 14.44 -3.91 -19.57
C VAL A 51 13.14 -3.54 -20.28
N LYS A 52 12.46 -4.56 -20.82
CA LYS A 52 11.13 -4.36 -21.42
C LYS A 52 10.07 -4.38 -20.33
N THR A 53 9.26 -3.33 -20.26
CA THR A 53 8.19 -3.17 -19.27
C THR A 53 6.79 -3.00 -19.92
N PRO A 54 6.36 -3.91 -20.82
CA PRO A 54 5.20 -3.68 -21.68
C PRO A 54 3.89 -3.48 -20.91
N ARG A 55 3.75 -4.06 -19.72
CA ARG A 55 2.55 -3.88 -18.88
C ARG A 55 2.54 -2.55 -18.16
N LEU A 56 3.70 -2.05 -17.71
CA LEU A 56 3.82 -0.72 -17.13
C LEU A 56 3.65 0.35 -18.22
N ASP A 57 4.20 0.12 -19.41
CA ASP A 57 4.03 1.01 -20.57
C ASP A 57 2.55 1.11 -20.98
N GLN A 58 1.83 -0.02 -20.98
CA GLN A 58 0.39 -0.05 -21.24
C GLN A 58 -0.37 0.72 -20.16
N MET A 59 -0.06 0.49 -18.87
CA MET A 59 -0.70 1.20 -17.76
C MET A 59 -0.47 2.71 -17.84
N ALA A 60 0.75 3.14 -18.21
CA ALA A 60 1.07 4.54 -18.43
C ALA A 60 0.27 5.16 -19.60
N ALA A 61 0.05 4.39 -20.68
CA ALA A 61 -0.74 4.85 -21.84
C ALA A 61 -2.25 4.94 -21.55
N GLU A 62 -2.76 4.10 -20.63
CA GLU A 62 -4.18 4.06 -20.26
C GLU A 62 -4.51 4.95 -19.05
N GLY A 63 -3.50 5.40 -18.31
CA GLY A 63 -3.65 6.14 -17.06
C GLY A 63 -3.05 7.53 -17.09
N LEU A 64 -2.59 7.98 -15.93
CA LEU A 64 -1.94 9.27 -15.73
C LEU A 64 -0.47 9.05 -15.34
N VAL A 65 0.45 9.68 -16.07
CA VAL A 65 1.87 9.72 -15.71
C VAL A 65 2.17 11.02 -14.97
N LEU A 66 2.68 10.91 -13.74
CA LEU A 66 3.11 12.04 -12.93
C LEU A 66 4.60 12.28 -13.17
N THR A 67 4.92 13.23 -14.06
CA THR A 67 6.31 13.49 -14.51
C THR A 67 7.19 14.13 -13.44
N ASP A 68 6.59 14.80 -12.48
CA ASP A 68 7.27 15.55 -11.41
C ASP A 68 6.91 15.00 -10.01
N PHE A 69 6.71 13.69 -9.92
CA PHE A 69 6.50 13.00 -8.64
C PHE A 69 7.84 12.59 -8.03
N TYR A 70 8.10 13.05 -6.81
CA TYR A 70 9.33 12.77 -6.07
C TYR A 70 9.02 12.12 -4.72
N VAL A 71 9.85 11.16 -4.33
CA VAL A 71 9.80 10.60 -2.98
C VAL A 71 10.31 11.63 -1.96
N ALA A 72 9.81 11.56 -0.72
CA ALA A 72 10.18 12.51 0.32
C ALA A 72 11.66 12.45 0.72
N GLN A 73 12.30 11.29 0.55
CA GLN A 73 13.72 11.06 0.80
C GLN A 73 14.20 9.81 0.03
N PRO A 74 15.39 9.79 -0.58
CA PRO A 74 15.86 8.68 -1.41
C PRO A 74 16.48 7.55 -0.57
N VAL A 75 15.79 7.12 0.48
CA VAL A 75 16.19 6.00 1.37
C VAL A 75 14.95 5.20 1.75
N CYS A 76 15.05 3.88 1.73
CA CYS A 76 13.94 2.93 1.87
C CYS A 76 12.93 3.27 2.97
N SER A 77 13.34 3.22 4.26
CA SER A 77 12.41 3.43 5.39
C SER A 77 11.86 4.86 5.38
N ALA A 78 12.73 5.84 5.12
CA ALA A 78 12.33 7.25 5.08
C ALA A 78 11.32 7.52 3.96
N SER A 79 11.56 7.00 2.75
CA SER A 79 10.62 7.11 1.62
C SER A 79 9.26 6.48 1.95
N ARG A 80 9.27 5.26 2.52
CA ARG A 80 8.06 4.52 2.91
C ARG A 80 7.25 5.24 3.99
N SER A 81 7.94 5.77 4.99
CA SER A 81 7.27 6.55 6.03
C SER A 81 6.61 7.82 5.47
N GLY A 82 7.29 8.52 4.59
CA GLY A 82 6.72 9.69 3.91
C GLY A 82 5.50 9.35 3.06
N LEU A 83 5.56 8.24 2.29
CA LEU A 83 4.43 7.76 1.49
C LEU A 83 3.22 7.42 2.35
N LEU A 84 3.43 6.64 3.42
CA LEU A 84 2.33 6.11 4.22
C LEU A 84 1.72 7.12 5.19
N THR A 85 2.47 8.14 5.63
CA THR A 85 1.98 9.12 6.61
C THR A 85 1.70 10.50 6.02
N GLY A 86 2.20 10.79 4.82
CA GLY A 86 2.17 12.14 4.25
C GLY A 86 3.07 13.14 5.00
N CYS A 87 3.90 12.68 5.93
CA CYS A 87 4.82 13.51 6.71
C CYS A 87 6.24 13.42 6.20
N TYR A 88 7.00 14.51 6.31
CA TYR A 88 8.44 14.42 6.06
C TYR A 88 9.10 13.46 7.06
N PRO A 89 9.92 12.50 6.58
CA PRO A 89 10.52 11.45 7.43
C PRO A 89 11.28 11.98 8.65
N ASN A 90 11.97 13.12 8.49
CA ASN A 90 12.70 13.76 9.58
C ASN A 90 11.81 14.23 10.73
N ARG A 91 10.52 14.54 10.46
CA ARG A 91 9.57 14.97 11.49
C ARG A 91 9.10 13.81 12.37
N ILE A 92 9.06 12.61 11.80
CA ILE A 92 8.61 11.40 12.49
C ILE A 92 9.79 10.52 12.95
N GLY A 93 11.03 11.05 12.88
CA GLY A 93 12.23 10.39 13.39
C GLY A 93 12.76 9.22 12.55
N ILE A 94 12.29 9.05 11.30
CA ILE A 94 12.78 8.00 10.39
C ILE A 94 13.62 8.67 9.29
N THR A 95 14.93 8.77 9.50
CA THR A 95 15.82 9.54 8.63
C THR A 95 16.69 8.70 7.69
N GLY A 96 16.67 7.36 7.83
CA GLY A 96 17.51 6.43 7.08
C GLY A 96 16.80 5.10 6.81
N ALA A 97 17.60 4.05 6.59
CA ALA A 97 17.13 2.67 6.50
C ALA A 97 17.23 2.01 7.88
N LEU A 98 16.14 1.43 8.37
CA LEU A 98 16.10 0.76 9.66
C LEU A 98 16.68 -0.65 9.53
N GLY A 99 17.83 -0.90 10.17
CA GLY A 99 18.47 -2.21 10.17
C GLY A 99 17.83 -3.22 11.14
N PRO A 100 18.31 -4.47 11.13
CA PRO A 100 17.85 -5.50 12.05
C PRO A 100 18.22 -5.25 13.51
N ASP A 101 19.08 -4.29 13.79
CA ASP A 101 19.47 -3.79 15.11
C ASP A 101 18.68 -2.55 15.56
N ALA A 102 17.81 -2.00 14.69
CA ALA A 102 17.01 -0.83 15.02
C ALA A 102 16.00 -1.14 16.14
N THR A 103 16.06 -0.33 17.20
CA THR A 103 15.14 -0.43 18.35
C THR A 103 13.93 0.47 18.24
N HIS A 104 13.83 1.26 17.15
CA HIS A 104 12.74 2.18 16.87
C HIS A 104 12.07 1.85 15.51
N GLY A 105 10.95 2.44 15.26
CA GLY A 105 10.16 2.31 14.03
C GLY A 105 9.11 3.41 13.95
N ILE A 106 8.11 3.21 13.10
CA ILE A 106 6.98 4.12 13.00
C ILE A 106 6.25 4.19 14.34
N HIS A 107 6.00 5.40 14.82
CA HIS A 107 5.31 5.61 16.09
C HIS A 107 3.80 5.39 15.92
N ASP A 108 3.14 4.82 16.93
CA ASP A 108 1.70 4.54 16.94
C ASP A 108 0.79 5.79 16.89
N GLY A 109 1.35 6.97 17.17
CA GLY A 109 0.68 8.25 16.97
C GLY A 109 0.67 8.77 15.54
N GLU A 110 1.41 8.15 14.62
CA GLU A 110 1.42 8.51 13.21
C GLU A 110 0.25 7.83 12.49
N ILE A 111 -0.61 8.63 11.86
CA ILE A 111 -1.73 8.10 11.08
C ILE A 111 -1.23 7.69 9.69
N THR A 112 -1.36 6.42 9.37
CA THR A 112 -1.00 5.87 8.06
C THR A 112 -2.15 5.91 7.05
N LEU A 113 -1.83 5.78 5.76
CA LEU A 113 -2.85 5.57 4.72
C LEU A 113 -3.74 4.36 5.03
N ALA A 114 -3.17 3.27 5.56
CA ALA A 114 -3.95 2.08 5.90
C ALA A 114 -4.99 2.37 7.00
N GLU A 115 -4.62 3.09 8.05
CA GLU A 115 -5.55 3.53 9.10
C GLU A 115 -6.63 4.45 8.55
N LEU A 116 -6.25 5.36 7.64
CA LEU A 116 -7.21 6.25 6.99
C LEU A 116 -8.22 5.45 6.16
N PHE A 117 -7.78 4.52 5.30
CA PHE A 117 -8.65 3.68 4.51
C PHE A 117 -9.51 2.76 5.39
N LYS A 118 -8.93 2.15 6.41
CA LYS A 118 -9.65 1.32 7.39
C LYS A 118 -10.77 2.10 8.08
N SER A 119 -10.53 3.37 8.45
CA SER A 119 -11.54 4.24 9.04
C SER A 119 -12.72 4.56 8.09
N LYS A 120 -12.54 4.31 6.79
CA LYS A 120 -13.55 4.45 5.74
C LYS A 120 -14.20 3.11 5.35
N GLY A 121 -13.93 2.04 6.10
CA GLY A 121 -14.51 0.72 5.86
C GLY A 121 -13.83 -0.10 4.76
N TYR A 122 -12.61 0.23 4.39
CA TYR A 122 -11.82 -0.56 3.45
C TYR A 122 -11.20 -1.78 4.13
N ALA A 123 -11.19 -2.93 3.45
CA ALA A 123 -10.30 -4.03 3.78
C ALA A 123 -8.86 -3.64 3.41
N THR A 124 -7.88 -3.89 4.29
CA THR A 124 -6.53 -3.38 4.12
C THR A 124 -5.48 -4.48 4.16
N ALA A 125 -4.54 -4.49 3.22
CA ALA A 125 -3.47 -5.48 3.18
C ALA A 125 -2.12 -4.90 2.74
N ILE A 126 -1.04 -5.55 3.19
CA ILE A 126 0.33 -5.31 2.72
C ILE A 126 0.99 -6.65 2.40
N PHE A 127 1.59 -6.75 1.21
CA PHE A 127 2.36 -7.90 0.75
C PHE A 127 3.73 -7.44 0.23
N GLY A 128 4.81 -7.70 1.00
CA GLY A 128 6.15 -7.28 0.64
C GLY A 128 7.02 -6.75 1.78
N LYS A 129 7.88 -5.78 1.47
CA LYS A 129 8.86 -5.18 2.38
C LYS A 129 8.25 -4.04 3.19
N TRP A 130 8.11 -4.20 4.51
CA TRP A 130 7.60 -3.15 5.40
C TRP A 130 8.60 -2.00 5.64
N HIS A 131 9.69 -2.29 6.26
CA HIS A 131 10.84 -1.42 6.56
C HIS A 131 10.56 -0.18 7.42
N LEU A 132 9.54 -0.24 8.29
CA LEU A 132 9.22 0.82 9.26
C LEU A 132 9.30 0.35 10.72
N GLY A 133 10.16 -0.63 10.99
CA GLY A 133 10.38 -1.24 12.29
C GLY A 133 9.94 -2.72 12.31
N HIS A 134 10.73 -3.54 13.02
CA HIS A 134 10.56 -5.00 13.01
C HIS A 134 10.10 -5.58 14.37
N HIS A 135 10.07 -4.77 15.42
CA HIS A 135 9.46 -5.18 16.69
C HIS A 135 7.94 -5.16 16.58
N THR A 136 7.26 -5.99 17.38
CA THR A 136 5.81 -6.22 17.30
C THR A 136 4.99 -4.93 17.26
N GLN A 137 5.34 -3.93 18.07
CA GLN A 137 4.61 -2.66 18.13
C GLN A 137 4.70 -1.83 16.84
N PHE A 138 5.68 -2.14 15.96
CA PHE A 138 5.90 -1.43 14.70
C PHE A 138 5.43 -2.21 13.48
N LEU A 139 4.89 -3.42 13.65
CA LEU A 139 4.44 -4.24 12.52
C LEU A 139 3.20 -3.64 11.82
N PRO A 140 3.01 -3.91 10.54
CA PRO A 140 1.92 -3.33 9.74
C PRO A 140 0.53 -3.45 10.35
N THR A 141 0.24 -4.56 11.02
CA THR A 141 -1.06 -4.82 11.66
C THR A 141 -1.37 -3.87 12.82
N ARG A 142 -0.35 -3.21 13.37
CA ARG A 142 -0.50 -2.15 14.38
C ARG A 142 -0.69 -0.77 13.76
N HIS A 143 -0.56 -0.66 12.45
CA HIS A 143 -0.64 0.58 11.68
C HIS A 143 -1.66 0.50 10.55
N GLY A 144 -2.82 -0.11 10.83
CA GLY A 144 -4.01 -0.06 10.00
C GLY A 144 -4.17 -1.18 8.98
N PHE A 145 -3.20 -2.06 8.77
CA PHE A 145 -3.35 -3.21 7.88
C PHE A 145 -4.04 -4.37 8.59
N ASP A 146 -5.05 -4.99 7.95
CA ASP A 146 -5.73 -6.19 8.46
C ASP A 146 -4.89 -7.44 8.22
N THR A 147 -4.07 -7.42 7.16
CA THR A 147 -3.23 -8.56 6.75
C THR A 147 -1.85 -8.09 6.35
N PHE A 148 -0.84 -8.79 6.82
CA PHE A 148 0.56 -8.63 6.43
C PHE A 148 1.19 -9.97 6.08
N GLU A 149 1.85 -10.06 4.90
CA GLU A 149 2.75 -11.16 4.61
C GLU A 149 4.01 -10.61 3.92
N GLY A 150 5.20 -10.85 4.51
CA GLY A 150 6.44 -10.32 3.95
C GLY A 150 7.61 -10.21 4.91
N ILE A 151 8.53 -9.31 4.59
CA ILE A 151 9.76 -9.06 5.33
C ILE A 151 9.70 -7.73 6.08
N PRO A 152 10.17 -7.66 7.34
CA PRO A 152 10.03 -6.46 8.17
C PRO A 152 11.09 -5.39 7.91
N TYR A 153 12.20 -5.74 7.23
CA TYR A 153 13.28 -4.83 6.81
C TYR A 153 13.84 -5.23 5.45
N SER A 154 14.97 -4.69 5.02
CA SER A 154 15.48 -4.88 3.66
C SER A 154 15.96 -6.33 3.39
N ASN A 155 15.68 -6.79 2.18
CA ASN A 155 16.02 -8.13 1.70
C ASN A 155 17.54 -8.41 1.64
N ASP A 156 18.35 -7.38 1.46
CA ASP A 156 19.81 -7.44 1.45
C ASP A 156 20.41 -7.61 2.86
N MET A 157 19.66 -7.23 3.91
CA MET A 157 20.09 -7.36 5.31
C MET A 157 19.91 -8.81 5.80
N TRP A 158 20.64 -9.76 5.20
CA TRP A 158 20.56 -11.20 5.48
C TRP A 158 21.94 -11.87 5.42
N PRO A 159 22.11 -13.09 5.99
CA PRO A 159 23.43 -13.73 6.12
C PRO A 159 24.16 -14.05 4.82
N MET A 160 23.41 -14.11 3.70
CA MET A 160 23.98 -14.45 2.38
C MET A 160 24.14 -13.20 1.49
N HIS A 161 24.27 -12.01 2.08
CA HIS A 161 24.61 -10.80 1.35
C HIS A 161 25.96 -11.00 0.66
N PRO A 162 26.07 -10.79 -0.68
CA PRO A 162 27.26 -11.15 -1.45
C PRO A 162 28.51 -10.34 -1.08
N GLU A 163 28.33 -9.10 -0.65
CA GLU A 163 29.43 -8.16 -0.38
C GLU A 163 29.65 -7.88 1.12
N ALA A 164 28.72 -8.24 1.99
CA ALA A 164 28.90 -8.04 3.42
C ALA A 164 29.76 -9.14 4.05
N PRO A 165 30.61 -8.81 5.04
CA PRO A 165 31.34 -9.82 5.82
C PRO A 165 30.37 -10.85 6.41
N LYS A 166 30.82 -12.11 6.50
CA LYS A 166 30.01 -13.17 7.13
C LYS A 166 29.67 -12.80 8.58
N GLY A 167 28.41 -12.95 8.95
CA GLY A 167 27.93 -12.63 10.29
C GLY A 167 27.52 -11.17 10.49
N THR A 168 27.56 -10.33 9.45
CA THR A 168 27.09 -8.94 9.53
C THR A 168 25.58 -8.88 9.83
N TYR A 169 24.80 -9.72 9.17
CA TYR A 169 23.34 -9.71 9.32
C TYR A 169 22.80 -10.99 9.94
N PRO A 170 21.75 -10.88 10.77
CA PRO A 170 21.03 -12.04 11.28
C PRO A 170 20.19 -12.70 10.17
N PRO A 171 19.64 -13.90 10.40
CA PRO A 171 18.67 -14.49 9.51
C PRO A 171 17.48 -13.56 9.24
N LEU A 172 17.18 -13.30 7.95
CA LEU A 172 16.05 -12.46 7.53
C LEU A 172 14.73 -13.14 7.93
N PRO A 173 13.90 -12.53 8.80
CA PRO A 173 12.63 -13.11 9.19
C PRO A 173 11.58 -12.92 8.10
N TYR A 174 10.64 -13.86 8.02
CA TYR A 174 9.45 -13.78 7.20
C TYR A 174 8.22 -13.85 8.10
N PHE A 175 7.32 -12.90 7.92
CA PHE A 175 6.14 -12.72 8.77
C PHE A 175 4.85 -13.01 8.02
N LYS A 176 3.89 -13.54 8.78
CA LYS A 176 2.48 -13.50 8.45
C LYS A 176 1.76 -12.85 9.64
N ASP A 177 1.21 -11.68 9.40
CA ASP A 177 0.68 -10.78 10.41
C ASP A 177 1.76 -10.47 11.48
N GLU A 178 1.54 -10.82 12.74
CA GLU A 178 2.51 -10.63 13.81
C GLU A 178 3.36 -11.87 14.10
N VAL A 179 3.18 -12.95 13.33
CA VAL A 179 3.85 -14.22 13.57
C VAL A 179 5.01 -14.38 12.59
N GLN A 180 6.21 -14.60 13.13
CA GLN A 180 7.33 -15.01 12.30
C GLN A 180 7.15 -16.47 11.88
N VAL A 181 6.87 -16.70 10.62
CA VAL A 181 6.60 -18.04 10.05
C VAL A 181 7.80 -18.64 9.33
N GLY A 182 8.87 -17.86 9.11
CA GLY A 182 10.07 -18.34 8.43
C GLY A 182 11.32 -17.51 8.71
N LYS A 183 12.46 -18.01 8.21
CA LYS A 183 13.76 -17.33 8.23
C LYS A 183 14.46 -17.58 6.91
N ASN A 184 15.18 -16.59 6.39
CA ASN A 184 15.93 -16.67 5.13
C ASN A 184 15.07 -17.22 3.98
N PRO A 185 13.92 -16.60 3.67
CA PRO A 185 13.06 -17.04 2.58
C PRO A 185 13.83 -17.03 1.26
N ASP A 186 13.45 -17.89 0.32
CA ASP A 186 14.00 -17.86 -1.03
C ASP A 186 13.52 -16.60 -1.77
N GLN A 187 14.40 -15.63 -1.89
CA GLN A 187 14.08 -14.32 -2.43
C GLN A 187 13.69 -14.34 -3.92
N ARG A 188 14.01 -15.43 -4.66
CA ARG A 188 13.57 -15.61 -6.06
C ARG A 188 12.06 -15.72 -6.19
N ASN A 189 11.39 -16.10 -5.12
CA ASN A 189 9.94 -16.27 -5.10
C ASN A 189 9.18 -14.98 -4.73
N PHE A 190 9.83 -13.97 -4.17
CA PHE A 190 9.16 -12.79 -3.61
C PHE A 190 8.20 -12.11 -4.58
N THR A 191 8.63 -11.86 -5.81
CA THR A 191 7.77 -11.18 -6.79
C THR A 191 6.52 -11.99 -7.12
N GLY A 192 6.69 -13.31 -7.31
CA GLY A 192 5.57 -14.24 -7.56
C GLY A 192 4.65 -14.34 -6.35
N ASP A 193 5.21 -14.65 -5.18
CA ASP A 193 4.44 -14.88 -3.95
C ASP A 193 3.61 -13.64 -3.57
N PHE A 194 4.20 -12.44 -3.57
CA PHE A 194 3.47 -11.22 -3.23
C PHE A 194 2.40 -10.86 -4.26
N THR A 195 2.65 -11.16 -5.53
CA THR A 195 1.64 -11.00 -6.60
C THR A 195 0.47 -11.95 -6.37
N GLU A 196 0.72 -13.23 -6.10
CA GLU A 196 -0.33 -14.22 -5.82
C GLU A 196 -1.16 -13.84 -4.59
N ARG A 197 -0.50 -13.45 -3.47
CA ARG A 197 -1.21 -12.97 -2.27
C ARG A 197 -2.09 -11.75 -2.55
N THR A 198 -1.59 -10.82 -3.37
CA THR A 198 -2.37 -9.65 -3.80
C THR A 198 -3.61 -10.08 -4.59
N ILE A 199 -3.46 -10.99 -5.56
CA ILE A 199 -4.56 -11.50 -6.37
C ILE A 199 -5.60 -12.24 -5.51
N ASP A 200 -5.15 -13.07 -4.57
CA ASP A 200 -6.03 -13.82 -3.67
C ASP A 200 -6.81 -12.86 -2.74
N PHE A 201 -6.16 -11.81 -2.24
CA PHE A 201 -6.83 -10.78 -1.45
C PHE A 201 -7.89 -10.05 -2.27
N ILE A 202 -7.57 -9.63 -3.50
CA ILE A 202 -8.53 -8.99 -4.42
C ILE A 202 -9.74 -9.90 -4.64
N LYS A 203 -9.54 -11.19 -4.95
CA LYS A 203 -10.63 -12.14 -5.17
C LYS A 203 -11.53 -12.30 -3.94
N LYS A 204 -10.93 -12.33 -2.75
CA LYS A 204 -11.66 -12.45 -1.50
C LYS A 204 -12.53 -11.23 -1.19
N HIS A 205 -12.09 -10.04 -1.58
CA HIS A 205 -12.69 -8.75 -1.24
C HIS A 205 -13.37 -8.04 -2.43
N MET A 206 -13.74 -8.76 -3.50
CA MET A 206 -14.41 -8.17 -4.69
C MET A 206 -15.75 -7.47 -4.39
N GLY A 207 -16.38 -7.75 -3.26
CA GLY A 207 -17.68 -7.18 -2.87
C GLY A 207 -17.61 -5.95 -1.98
N GLU A 208 -16.43 -5.50 -1.62
CA GLU A 208 -16.19 -4.38 -0.71
C GLU A 208 -14.96 -3.57 -1.15
N PRO A 209 -14.84 -2.29 -0.76
CA PRO A 209 -13.66 -1.50 -1.10
C PRO A 209 -12.42 -2.02 -0.36
N PHE A 210 -11.28 -2.03 -1.05
CA PHE A 210 -10.02 -2.44 -0.45
C PHE A 210 -8.87 -1.48 -0.77
N PHE A 211 -7.91 -1.44 0.15
CA PHE A 211 -6.62 -0.79 0.01
C PHE A 211 -5.51 -1.82 0.14
N ILE A 212 -4.66 -1.94 -0.87
CA ILE A 212 -3.52 -2.84 -0.86
C ILE A 212 -2.24 -2.05 -1.09
N TYR A 213 -1.26 -2.26 -0.23
CA TYR A 213 0.11 -1.80 -0.43
C TYR A 213 0.99 -2.99 -0.81
N VAL A 214 1.59 -2.96 -2.00
CA VAL A 214 2.46 -4.01 -2.54
C VAL A 214 3.87 -3.46 -2.67
N PRO A 215 4.63 -3.36 -1.58
CA PRO A 215 6.00 -2.87 -1.59
C PRO A 215 6.97 -3.98 -1.98
N HIS A 216 7.19 -4.14 -3.27
CA HIS A 216 8.15 -5.10 -3.77
C HIS A 216 9.57 -4.80 -3.26
N PRO A 217 10.33 -5.80 -2.76
CA PRO A 217 11.75 -5.63 -2.44
C PRO A 217 12.64 -5.58 -3.68
N MET A 218 12.16 -6.04 -4.83
CA MET A 218 12.83 -5.89 -6.14
C MET A 218 12.41 -4.52 -6.75
N VAL A 219 13.26 -3.86 -7.46
CA VAL A 219 14.56 -4.29 -8.04
C VAL A 219 15.80 -3.94 -7.18
N HIS A 220 15.67 -3.79 -5.87
CA HIS A 220 16.81 -3.55 -4.97
C HIS A 220 17.86 -4.68 -5.09
N VAL A 221 19.13 -4.31 -5.14
CA VAL A 221 20.23 -5.26 -5.19
C VAL A 221 20.46 -5.93 -3.82
N PRO A 222 20.93 -7.20 -3.77
CA PRO A 222 21.19 -8.10 -4.89
C PRO A 222 19.90 -8.58 -5.53
N LEU A 223 19.90 -8.66 -6.88
CA LEU A 223 18.72 -9.09 -7.64
C LEU A 223 18.52 -10.60 -7.52
N TYR A 224 17.28 -10.98 -7.25
CA TYR A 224 16.80 -12.36 -7.28
C TYR A 224 15.57 -12.45 -8.19
N CYS A 225 15.66 -13.22 -9.26
CA CYS A 225 14.60 -13.43 -10.24
C CYS A 225 14.67 -14.86 -10.84
#